data_fdd20e57793ea1d4f4cbc1b064874942
#
_entry.id   fdd20e57793ea1d4f4cbc1b064874942
#
_cell.length_a   1.000
_cell.length_b   1.000
_cell.length_c   1.000
_cell.angle_alpha   90.00
_cell.angle_beta   90.00
_cell.angle_gamma   90.00
#
_symmetry.space_group_name_H-M   'P 1'
#
loop_
_entity.id
_entity.type
_entity.pdbx_description
1 polymer ?
#
loop_
_entity_poly.entity_id
_entity_poly.type
_entity_poly.pdbx_seq_one_letter_code
_entity_poly.pdbx_strand_id
1 'polypeptide(L)'
;MEIKDIRLFMEWCAESPSTYPKRKAMFEERKAHMESEIADMNRALDMLKFKCWYYEQTIQDGGEDRLKALIPDDLPDSVRKAYENAHAR
;
A
#
# COMPACT_ATOMS: atom_id res chain seq x y z
N MET A 1 -7.48 5.94 14.76
CA MET A 1 -6.85 6.83 15.77
C MET A 1 -6.70 6.08 17.08
N GLU A 2 -5.63 6.32 17.77
CA GLU A 2 -5.42 5.76 19.11
C GLU A 2 -6.31 6.45 20.13
N ILE A 3 -6.56 5.78 21.25
CA ILE A 3 -7.39 6.30 22.35
C ILE A 3 -6.89 7.66 22.84
N LYS A 4 -5.56 7.81 22.97
CA LYS A 4 -4.98 9.06 23.44
C LYS A 4 -5.22 10.21 22.45
N ASP A 5 -5.25 9.93 21.13
CA ASP A 5 -5.54 10.95 20.12
C ASP A 5 -7.01 11.37 20.18
N ILE A 6 -7.90 10.44 20.47
CA ILE A 6 -9.34 10.71 20.63
C ILE A 6 -9.55 11.61 21.86
N ARG A 7 -8.89 11.30 22.97
CA ARG A 7 -8.97 12.13 24.17
C ARG A 7 -8.48 13.54 23.92
N LEU A 8 -7.34 13.68 23.27
CA LEU A 8 -6.75 14.97 22.95
C LEU A 8 -7.69 15.79 22.06
N PHE A 9 -8.28 15.16 21.05
CA PHE A 9 -9.25 15.81 20.19
C PHE A 9 -10.47 16.29 20.98
N MET A 10 -10.99 15.47 21.88
CA MET A 10 -12.15 15.84 22.73
C MET A 10 -11.81 16.99 23.67
N GLU A 11 -10.60 17.01 24.22
CA GLU A 11 -10.14 18.14 25.03
C GLU A 11 -10.11 19.43 24.22
N TRP A 12 -9.61 19.37 22.98
CA TRP A 12 -9.59 20.52 22.08
C TRP A 12 -10.99 20.99 21.72
N CYS A 13 -11.95 20.07 21.56
CA CYS A 13 -13.34 20.41 21.29
C CYS A 13 -14.01 21.12 22.47
N ALA A 14 -13.59 20.84 23.70
CA ALA A 14 -14.09 21.51 24.89
C ALA A 14 -13.48 22.89 25.10
N GLU A 15 -12.37 23.20 24.46
CA GLU A 15 -11.72 24.50 24.48
C GLU A 15 -12.40 25.50 23.53
N SER A 16 -11.72 26.55 23.17
CA SER A 16 -12.23 27.57 22.24
C SER A 16 -11.95 27.23 20.79
N PRO A 17 -12.54 27.96 19.81
CA PRO A 17 -12.17 27.84 18.41
C PRO A 17 -10.69 28.03 18.09
N SER A 18 -9.91 28.58 19.02
CA SER A 18 -8.46 28.73 18.86
C SER A 18 -7.73 27.38 18.68
N THR A 19 -8.38 26.25 18.98
CA THR A 19 -7.81 24.92 18.79
C THR A 19 -8.02 24.35 17.38
N TYR A 20 -8.75 25.05 16.50
CA TYR A 20 -9.02 24.56 15.13
C TYR A 20 -7.74 24.23 14.35
N PRO A 21 -6.69 25.04 14.36
CA PRO A 21 -5.46 24.69 13.66
C PRO A 21 -4.81 23.41 14.19
N LYS A 22 -4.86 23.18 15.50
CA LYS A 22 -4.35 21.97 16.13
C LYS A 22 -5.14 20.74 15.70
N ARG A 23 -6.47 20.86 15.62
CA ARG A 23 -7.35 19.78 15.19
C ARG A 23 -7.05 19.39 13.73
N LYS A 24 -6.93 20.39 12.87
CA LYS A 24 -6.59 20.20 11.47
C LYS A 24 -5.24 19.50 11.32
N ALA A 25 -4.22 19.96 12.03
CA ALA A 25 -2.87 19.38 11.97
C ALA A 25 -2.88 17.91 12.39
N MET A 26 -3.64 17.57 13.43
CA MET A 26 -3.76 16.18 13.89
C MET A 26 -4.35 15.29 12.80
N PHE A 27 -5.41 15.72 12.13
CA PHE A 27 -6.05 14.94 11.07
C PHE A 27 -5.17 14.86 9.82
N GLU A 28 -4.45 15.91 9.48
CA GLU A 28 -3.50 15.89 8.36
C GLU A 28 -2.38 14.87 8.59
N GLU A 29 -1.85 14.83 9.81
CA GLU A 29 -0.82 13.85 10.17
C GLU A 29 -1.36 12.42 10.07
N ARG A 30 -2.56 12.18 10.57
CA ARG A 30 -3.21 10.87 10.48
C ARG A 30 -3.49 10.47 9.05
N LYS A 31 -3.94 11.39 8.23
CA LYS A 31 -4.17 11.16 6.82
C LYS A 31 -2.89 10.76 6.11
N ALA A 32 -1.79 11.49 6.33
CA ALA A 32 -0.50 11.19 5.71
C ALA A 32 0.00 9.80 6.12
N HIS A 33 -0.16 9.44 7.39
CA HIS A 33 0.23 8.13 7.89
C HIS A 33 -0.56 7.01 7.21
N MET A 34 -1.88 7.17 7.09
CA MET A 34 -2.74 6.19 6.42
C MET A 34 -2.41 6.07 4.93
N GLU A 35 -2.13 7.18 4.26
CA GLU A 35 -1.73 7.15 2.85
C GLU A 35 -0.44 6.33 2.65
N SER A 36 0.52 6.50 3.57
CA SER A 36 1.77 5.72 3.56
C SER A 36 1.51 4.22 3.77
N GLU A 37 0.64 3.88 4.72
CA GLU A 37 0.26 2.48 4.96
C GLU A 37 -0.45 1.86 3.77
N ILE A 38 -1.34 2.60 3.13
CA ILE A 38 -2.05 2.15 1.93
C ILE A 38 -1.06 1.89 0.80
N ALA A 39 -0.08 2.76 0.61
CA ALA A 39 0.95 2.57 -0.42
C ALA A 39 1.75 1.30 -0.17
N ASP A 40 2.12 1.02 1.08
CA ASP A 40 2.83 -0.21 1.44
C ASP A 40 1.99 -1.45 1.19
N MET A 41 0.70 -1.40 1.54
CA MET A 41 -0.23 -2.50 1.28
C MET A 41 -0.44 -2.73 -0.21
N ASN A 42 -0.50 -1.67 -1.00
CA ASN A 42 -0.63 -1.78 -2.46
C ASN A 42 0.58 -2.47 -3.08
N ARG A 43 1.79 -2.17 -2.60
CA ARG A 43 2.99 -2.87 -3.06
C ARG A 43 2.96 -4.36 -2.71
N ALA A 44 2.53 -4.68 -1.50
CA ALA A 44 2.37 -6.08 -1.07
C ALA A 44 1.31 -6.80 -1.90
N LEU A 45 0.19 -6.14 -2.18
CA LEU A 45 -0.86 -6.69 -3.02
C LEU A 45 -0.36 -6.96 -4.44
N ASP A 46 0.39 -6.04 -5.02
CA ASP A 46 0.95 -6.21 -6.36
C ASP A 46 1.96 -7.36 -6.42
N MET A 47 2.74 -7.56 -5.36
CA MET A 47 3.61 -8.73 -5.26
C MET A 47 2.81 -10.02 -5.26
N LEU A 48 1.67 -10.06 -4.54
CA LEU A 48 0.79 -11.23 -4.51
C LEU A 48 0.15 -11.47 -5.87
N LYS A 49 -0.27 -10.41 -6.57
CA LYS A 49 -0.83 -10.52 -7.92
C LYS A 49 0.18 -11.14 -8.88
N PHE A 50 1.43 -10.69 -8.82
CA PHE A 50 2.51 -11.26 -9.61
C PHE A 50 2.72 -12.73 -9.30
N LYS A 51 2.78 -13.09 -8.02
CA LYS A 51 3.03 -14.47 -7.60
C LYS A 51 1.87 -15.40 -7.95
N CYS A 52 0.63 -14.94 -7.86
CA CYS A 52 -0.53 -15.73 -8.29
C CYS A 52 -0.46 -16.05 -9.78
N TRP A 53 -0.15 -15.05 -10.60
CA TRP A 53 0.05 -15.26 -12.03
C TRP A 53 1.22 -16.21 -12.30
N TYR A 54 2.33 -16.00 -11.63
CA TYR A 54 3.56 -16.79 -11.80
C TYR A 54 3.29 -18.27 -11.56
N TYR A 55 2.68 -18.60 -10.43
CA TYR A 55 2.44 -20.00 -10.10
C TYR A 55 1.29 -20.63 -10.91
N GLU A 56 0.33 -19.85 -11.34
CA GLU A 56 -0.68 -20.31 -12.28
C GLU A 56 -0.02 -20.79 -13.59
N GLN A 57 0.89 -19.99 -14.12
CA GLN A 57 1.65 -20.36 -15.33
C GLN A 57 2.58 -21.54 -15.07
N THR A 58 3.22 -21.58 -13.91
CA THR A 58 4.10 -22.68 -13.51
C THR A 58 3.35 -24.01 -13.51
N ILE A 59 2.14 -24.02 -12.96
CA ILE A 59 1.27 -25.21 -12.95
C ILE A 59 0.93 -25.64 -14.36
N GLN A 60 0.55 -24.71 -15.23
CA GLN A 60 0.22 -24.99 -16.63
C GLN A 60 1.40 -25.53 -17.42
N ASP A 61 2.59 -24.97 -17.20
CA ASP A 61 3.82 -25.37 -17.91
C ASP A 61 4.47 -26.63 -17.35
N GLY A 62 4.15 -27.00 -16.11
CA GLY A 62 4.83 -28.07 -15.41
C GLY A 62 6.23 -27.71 -14.93
N GLY A 63 6.58 -26.39 -14.89
CA GLY A 63 7.88 -25.91 -14.41
C GLY A 63 8.03 -24.40 -14.60
N GLU A 64 9.17 -23.87 -14.18
CA GLU A 64 9.40 -22.42 -14.11
C GLU A 64 10.31 -21.87 -15.22
N ASP A 65 10.88 -22.73 -16.07
CA ASP A 65 11.95 -22.33 -17.00
C ASP A 65 11.50 -21.20 -17.96
N ARG A 66 10.32 -21.34 -18.56
CA ARG A 66 9.77 -20.32 -19.46
C ARG A 66 9.55 -18.99 -18.74
N LEU A 67 9.03 -19.05 -17.52
CA LEU A 67 8.70 -17.86 -16.74
C LEU A 67 9.96 -17.11 -16.31
N LYS A 68 11.01 -17.82 -15.92
CA LYS A 68 12.28 -17.19 -15.57
C LYS A 68 12.88 -16.41 -16.72
N ALA A 69 12.68 -16.89 -17.95
CA ALA A 69 13.15 -16.19 -19.14
C ALA A 69 12.32 -14.93 -19.45
N LEU A 70 11.07 -14.84 -18.98
CA LEU A 70 10.20 -13.69 -19.22
C LEU A 70 10.44 -12.54 -18.26
N ILE A 71 10.98 -12.80 -17.09
CA ILE A 71 11.18 -11.79 -16.04
C ILE A 71 12.51 -11.06 -16.28
N PRO A 72 12.54 -9.72 -16.18
CA PRO A 72 11.41 -8.82 -15.90
C PRO A 72 10.76 -8.22 -17.13
N ASP A 73 11.34 -8.35 -18.32
CA ASP A 73 11.03 -7.50 -19.47
C ASP A 73 9.88 -7.99 -20.33
N ASP A 74 9.65 -9.30 -20.38
CA ASP A 74 8.68 -9.92 -21.29
C ASP A 74 7.37 -10.33 -20.60
N LEU A 75 7.07 -9.76 -19.45
CA LEU A 75 5.81 -10.01 -18.74
C LEU A 75 4.62 -9.36 -19.45
N PRO A 76 3.42 -9.95 -19.38
CA PRO A 76 2.21 -9.28 -19.85
C PRO A 76 2.06 -7.91 -19.16
N ASP A 77 1.46 -6.92 -19.85
CA ASP A 77 1.43 -5.55 -19.36
C ASP A 77 0.85 -5.39 -17.95
N SER A 78 -0.26 -6.06 -17.64
CA SER A 78 -0.88 -5.98 -16.32
C SER A 78 -0.01 -6.58 -15.23
N VAL A 79 0.66 -7.69 -15.54
CA VAL A 79 1.56 -8.38 -14.62
C VAL A 79 2.85 -7.59 -14.45
N ARG A 80 3.37 -7.01 -15.54
CA ARG A 80 4.57 -6.18 -15.50
C ARG A 80 4.37 -4.96 -14.61
N LYS A 81 3.23 -4.30 -14.69
CA LYS A 81 2.89 -3.16 -13.83
C LYS A 81 2.88 -3.56 -12.36
N ALA A 82 2.27 -4.69 -12.04
CA ALA A 82 2.24 -5.21 -10.67
C ALA A 82 3.65 -5.54 -10.18
N TYR A 83 4.45 -6.19 -11.00
CA TYR A 83 5.85 -6.51 -10.70
C TYR A 83 6.68 -5.26 -10.42
N GLU A 84 6.60 -4.28 -11.31
CA GLU A 84 7.34 -3.03 -11.18
C GLU A 84 6.95 -2.26 -9.91
N ASN A 85 5.65 -2.15 -9.63
CA ASN A 85 5.16 -1.47 -8.43
C ASN A 85 5.61 -2.19 -7.15
N ALA A 86 5.58 -3.51 -7.14
CA ALA A 86 6.02 -4.33 -5.99
C ALA A 86 7.51 -4.13 -5.69
N HIS A 87 8.33 -3.86 -6.71
CA HIS A 87 9.76 -3.64 -6.57
C HIS A 87 10.15 -2.16 -6.56
N ALA A 88 9.19 -1.25 -6.68
CA ALA A 88 9.43 0.19 -6.58
C ALA A 88 9.73 0.61 -5.14
N ARG A 89 10.54 1.65 -4.99
CA ARG A 89 10.88 2.22 -3.69
C ARG A 89 10.66 3.73 -3.68
#